data_08cb641ba0181d06b420e739a77f232e
#
_entry.id   08cb641ba0181d06b420e739a77f232e
#
_cell.length_a   1.000
_cell.length_b   1.000
_cell.length_c   1.000
_cell.angle_alpha   90.00
_cell.angle_beta   90.00
_cell.angle_gamma   90.00
#
_symmetry.space_group_name_H-M   'P 1'
#
loop_
_entity.id
_entity.type
_entity.pdbx_description
1 polymer ?
#
loop_
_entity_poly.entity_id
_entity_poly.type
_entity_poly.pdbx_seq_one_letter_code
_entity_poly.pdbx_strand_id
1 'polypeptide(L)'
;MQLKKNDEIQLNITALTSEGSAIGRKDGVPIFVRGGVPGDVVTAHIIKAKKNYAVARLQQVLEPSPHRVESDCPVSAQCGGCAFRTVDYAEELRFKQQRIDDAFQRIGHLDLQVEGVLAAPDTVRYRNKAQYPVQLQDGRPVAGFYAYKSHRVVPAGDCLLQCTDFSAGVAACLQWAEEHQISVYNEETGTGLLRHLYFRKGQATGQVLACIVINGTDLPGGDALCAALRAAVPGLVGVVLNSNTRRTNVILGDRDRVLWGKGELLDKLCGKTFAIGPHAFYQVNHDQCERLYALAGDFAGLTGDQVLLDLYCGVGTIGLTLADRCRRLIGVEVVPQAVENARENARRNGIENAEFLCADAAGAATQLASQGVRPDVAIVDPPRKGCAPEVFAAIDKMGIERLVYVSCDPATLARDLALLTTMGYTARRACGVDLFPRTPHVETVVLVEKNG
;
A
#
# COMPACT_ATOMS: atom_id res chain seq x y z
N MET A 1 9.44 -3.78 40.14
CA MET A 1 10.39 -4.89 39.79
C MET A 1 11.01 -4.57 38.42
N GLN A 2 12.33 -4.67 38.26
CA GLN A 2 12.96 -4.33 36.97
C GLN A 2 12.79 -5.53 36.01
N LEU A 3 12.08 -5.35 34.92
CA LEU A 3 11.90 -6.38 33.88
C LEU A 3 13.24 -6.79 33.27
N LYS A 4 13.44 -8.11 33.08
CA LYS A 4 14.63 -8.68 32.47
C LYS A 4 14.27 -9.51 31.23
N LYS A 5 15.22 -9.72 30.35
CA LYS A 5 15.08 -10.66 29.23
C LYS A 5 14.84 -12.06 29.82
N ASN A 6 13.93 -12.81 29.19
CA ASN A 6 13.44 -14.13 29.56
C ASN A 6 12.49 -14.20 30.74
N ASP A 7 12.08 -13.05 31.32
CA ASP A 7 10.98 -13.05 32.30
C ASP A 7 9.66 -13.47 31.64
N GLU A 8 8.88 -14.26 32.37
CA GLU A 8 7.48 -14.56 32.02
C GLU A 8 6.56 -13.71 32.89
N ILE A 9 5.63 -13.04 32.25
CA ILE A 9 4.75 -12.11 32.93
C ILE A 9 3.30 -12.25 32.45
N GLN A 10 2.38 -11.99 33.35
CA GLN A 10 0.97 -11.82 32.99
C GLN A 10 0.69 -10.33 32.73
N LEU A 11 -0.08 -10.05 31.67
CA LEU A 11 -0.43 -8.72 31.20
C LEU A 11 -1.89 -8.63 30.79
N ASN A 12 -2.50 -7.51 31.12
CA ASN A 12 -3.75 -7.07 30.47
C ASN A 12 -3.39 -6.21 29.27
N ILE A 13 -3.92 -6.55 28.11
CA ILE A 13 -3.75 -5.77 26.88
C ILE A 13 -4.78 -4.65 26.87
N THR A 14 -4.31 -3.41 26.77
CA THR A 14 -5.18 -2.22 26.90
C THR A 14 -5.28 -1.38 25.64
N ALA A 15 -4.32 -1.51 24.70
CA ALA A 15 -4.28 -0.69 23.50
C ALA A 15 -3.47 -1.36 22.38
N LEU A 16 -3.47 -0.74 21.21
CA LEU A 16 -2.60 -1.08 20.08
C LEU A 16 -1.70 0.12 19.71
N THR A 17 -0.53 -0.16 19.19
CA THR A 17 0.34 0.84 18.55
C THR A 17 -0.14 1.15 17.15
N SER A 18 0.33 2.24 16.55
CA SER A 18 0.09 2.56 15.13
C SER A 18 0.54 1.45 14.15
N GLU A 19 1.44 0.55 14.59
CA GLU A 19 1.91 -0.61 13.82
C GLU A 19 1.11 -1.90 14.13
N GLY A 20 0.06 -1.82 14.96
CA GLY A 20 -0.77 -2.98 15.32
C GLY A 20 -0.17 -3.91 16.37
N SER A 21 0.90 -3.52 17.07
CA SER A 21 1.38 -4.28 18.23
C SER A 21 0.54 -3.95 19.47
N ALA A 22 0.16 -4.97 20.25
CA ALA A 22 -0.59 -4.78 21.47
C ALA A 22 0.28 -4.14 22.57
N ILE A 23 -0.34 -3.38 23.45
CA ILE A 23 0.27 -2.70 24.59
C ILE A 23 -0.37 -3.20 25.87
N GLY A 24 0.43 -3.75 26.75
CA GLY A 24 0.11 -3.93 28.18
C GLY A 24 1.09 -3.12 29.03
N ARG A 25 0.80 -3.00 30.34
CA ARG A 25 1.69 -2.33 31.28
C ARG A 25 1.97 -3.20 32.50
N LYS A 26 3.21 -3.20 32.96
CA LYS A 26 3.64 -3.80 34.23
C LYS A 26 4.41 -2.77 35.02
N ASP A 27 3.94 -2.45 36.22
CA ASP A 27 4.53 -1.44 37.11
C ASP A 27 4.75 -0.09 36.36
N GLY A 28 3.78 0.33 35.51
CA GLY A 28 3.84 1.55 34.70
C GLY A 28 4.67 1.44 33.42
N VAL A 29 5.50 0.40 33.26
CA VAL A 29 6.34 0.20 32.06
C VAL A 29 5.50 -0.39 30.91
N PRO A 30 5.46 0.24 29.72
CA PRO A 30 4.77 -0.30 28.57
C PRO A 30 5.51 -1.51 27.98
N ILE A 31 4.73 -2.53 27.63
CA ILE A 31 5.23 -3.78 27.07
C ILE A 31 4.49 -4.02 25.76
N PHE A 32 5.25 -4.13 24.69
CA PHE A 32 4.72 -4.36 23.35
C PHE A 32 4.67 -5.86 23.07
N VAL A 33 3.47 -6.36 22.77
CA VAL A 33 3.20 -7.78 22.53
C VAL A 33 2.56 -7.93 21.16
N ARG A 34 3.16 -8.71 20.28
CA ARG A 34 2.54 -9.00 18.99
C ARG A 34 1.45 -10.07 19.13
N GLY A 35 0.32 -9.89 18.45
CA GLY A 35 -0.80 -10.84 18.41
C GLY A 35 -1.73 -10.78 19.63
N GLY A 36 -1.52 -9.84 20.57
CA GLY A 36 -2.51 -9.52 21.59
C GLY A 36 -3.65 -8.68 21.00
N VAL A 37 -4.83 -8.79 21.62
CA VAL A 37 -6.02 -8.00 21.29
C VAL A 37 -6.41 -7.18 22.53
N PRO A 38 -6.77 -5.90 22.41
CA PRO A 38 -7.25 -5.13 23.56
C PRO A 38 -8.39 -5.84 24.29
N GLY A 39 -8.23 -6.00 25.60
CA GLY A 39 -9.14 -6.79 26.44
C GLY A 39 -8.65 -8.21 26.75
N ASP A 40 -7.59 -8.71 26.08
CA ASP A 40 -6.98 -9.98 26.47
C ASP A 40 -6.27 -9.90 27.82
N VAL A 41 -6.31 -11.00 28.57
CA VAL A 41 -5.34 -11.32 29.63
C VAL A 41 -4.39 -12.38 29.09
N VAL A 42 -3.09 -12.09 29.07
CA VAL A 42 -2.09 -12.95 28.42
C VAL A 42 -0.90 -13.27 29.30
N THR A 43 -0.25 -14.42 29.07
CA THR A 43 1.14 -14.61 29.45
C THR A 43 2.06 -14.23 28.30
N ALA A 44 3.12 -13.52 28.62
CA ALA A 44 4.08 -13.02 27.64
C ALA A 44 5.53 -13.23 28.11
N HIS A 45 6.40 -13.64 27.18
CA HIS A 45 7.81 -13.84 27.42
C HIS A 45 8.61 -12.62 26.94
N ILE A 46 9.36 -12.00 27.84
CA ILE A 46 10.18 -10.81 27.53
C ILE A 46 11.36 -11.19 26.66
N ILE A 47 11.36 -10.70 25.41
CA ILE A 47 12.48 -10.90 24.47
C ILE A 47 13.48 -9.76 24.50
N LYS A 48 13.06 -8.56 24.92
CA LYS A 48 13.91 -7.38 25.05
C LYS A 48 13.38 -6.47 26.16
N ALA A 49 14.25 -6.12 27.12
CA ALA A 49 13.95 -5.13 28.14
C ALA A 49 14.83 -3.89 27.97
N LYS A 50 14.22 -2.70 28.06
CA LYS A 50 14.85 -1.39 28.04
C LYS A 50 14.40 -0.62 29.28
N LYS A 51 15.03 0.52 29.58
CA LYS A 51 14.70 1.34 30.75
C LYS A 51 13.22 1.77 30.77
N ASN A 52 12.67 2.13 29.60
CA ASN A 52 11.36 2.77 29.47
C ASN A 52 10.31 1.90 28.77
N TYR A 53 10.66 0.72 28.28
CA TYR A 53 9.74 -0.22 27.63
C TYR A 53 10.32 -1.63 27.57
N ALA A 54 9.45 -2.60 27.33
CA ALA A 54 9.86 -3.95 26.97
C ALA A 54 9.13 -4.44 25.71
N VAL A 55 9.70 -5.47 25.08
CA VAL A 55 9.07 -6.20 23.98
C VAL A 55 8.95 -7.66 24.39
N ALA A 56 7.78 -8.21 24.20
CA ALA A 56 7.48 -9.58 24.60
C ALA A 56 6.84 -10.37 23.44
N ARG A 57 7.00 -11.69 23.49
CA ARG A 57 6.29 -12.63 22.65
C ARG A 57 5.08 -13.15 23.41
N LEU A 58 3.92 -13.15 22.78
CA LEU A 58 2.71 -13.80 23.31
C LEU A 58 2.99 -15.32 23.47
N GLN A 59 2.76 -15.85 24.64
CA GLN A 59 2.84 -17.28 24.92
C GLN A 59 1.48 -17.93 24.93
N GLN A 60 0.56 -17.36 25.74
CA GLN A 60 -0.77 -17.89 25.92
C GLN A 60 -1.77 -16.75 26.17
N VAL A 61 -2.98 -16.90 25.68
CA VAL A 61 -4.13 -16.10 26.05
C VAL A 61 -4.83 -16.83 27.19
N LEU A 62 -4.89 -16.19 28.36
CA LEU A 62 -5.54 -16.75 29.56
C LEU A 62 -7.04 -16.46 29.54
N GLU A 63 -7.39 -15.22 29.24
CA GLU A 63 -8.77 -14.75 29.08
C GLU A 63 -8.84 -14.00 27.76
N PRO A 64 -9.59 -14.50 26.78
CA PRO A 64 -9.71 -13.84 25.49
C PRO A 64 -10.57 -12.59 25.57
N SER A 65 -10.17 -11.54 24.84
CA SER A 65 -11.02 -10.39 24.55
C SER A 65 -12.29 -10.81 23.80
N PRO A 66 -13.43 -10.14 24.04
CA PRO A 66 -14.64 -10.36 23.21
C PRO A 66 -14.42 -10.04 21.72
N HIS A 67 -13.37 -9.27 21.40
CA HIS A 67 -12.99 -8.93 20.04
C HIS A 67 -11.92 -9.86 19.44
N ARG A 68 -11.52 -10.90 20.18
CA ARG A 68 -10.59 -11.90 19.67
C ARG A 68 -11.32 -12.93 18.81
N VAL A 69 -10.77 -13.20 17.63
CA VAL A 69 -11.21 -14.28 16.75
C VAL A 69 -10.06 -15.26 16.48
N GLU A 70 -10.39 -16.49 16.11
CA GLU A 70 -9.38 -17.44 15.66
C GLU A 70 -8.82 -17.00 14.30
N SER A 71 -7.52 -17.20 14.11
CA SER A 71 -6.89 -16.91 12.83
C SER A 71 -7.19 -18.01 11.82
N ASP A 72 -7.74 -17.61 10.68
CA ASP A 72 -7.94 -18.46 9.51
C ASP A 72 -6.64 -18.74 8.71
N CYS A 73 -5.54 -18.07 9.06
CA CYS A 73 -4.25 -18.20 8.37
C CYS A 73 -3.27 -19.06 9.20
N PRO A 74 -2.81 -20.21 8.66
CA PRO A 74 -1.98 -21.15 9.41
C PRO A 74 -0.60 -20.59 9.77
N VAL A 75 -0.13 -19.56 9.07
CA VAL A 75 1.20 -18.95 9.28
C VAL A 75 1.14 -17.59 9.97
N SER A 76 -0.03 -17.13 10.41
CA SER A 76 -0.25 -15.78 10.98
C SER A 76 0.64 -15.47 12.19
N ALA A 77 0.93 -16.48 13.03
CA ALA A 77 1.81 -16.31 14.19
C ALA A 77 3.27 -16.02 13.82
N GLN A 78 3.71 -16.42 12.64
CA GLN A 78 5.09 -16.29 12.17
C GLN A 78 5.24 -15.18 11.11
N CYS A 79 4.27 -15.07 10.19
CA CYS A 79 4.30 -14.13 9.07
C CYS A 79 4.16 -12.68 9.53
N GLY A 80 4.95 -11.78 8.93
CA GLY A 80 4.92 -10.34 9.21
C GLY A 80 3.79 -9.55 8.53
N GLY A 81 3.03 -10.19 7.63
CA GLY A 81 2.13 -9.47 6.72
C GLY A 81 0.84 -8.93 7.34
N CYS A 82 0.26 -9.63 8.32
CA CYS A 82 -0.99 -9.26 8.96
C CYS A 82 -0.81 -8.97 10.45
N ALA A 83 -1.39 -7.88 10.94
CA ALA A 83 -1.41 -7.55 12.37
C ALA A 83 -2.74 -7.93 13.03
N PHE A 84 -3.84 -8.00 12.26
CA PHE A 84 -5.21 -8.09 12.78
C PHE A 84 -5.95 -9.39 12.40
N ARG A 85 -5.22 -10.48 12.11
CA ARG A 85 -5.88 -11.78 11.82
C ARG A 85 -6.61 -12.37 13.02
N THR A 86 -6.28 -11.95 14.24
CA THR A 86 -6.90 -12.39 15.47
C THR A 86 -7.85 -11.37 16.06
N VAL A 87 -8.18 -10.31 15.33
CA VAL A 87 -9.10 -9.23 15.72
C VAL A 87 -10.35 -9.31 14.85
N ASP A 88 -11.54 -9.17 15.44
CA ASP A 88 -12.77 -9.04 14.66
C ASP A 88 -12.72 -7.78 13.78
N TYR A 89 -13.45 -7.82 12.66
CA TYR A 89 -13.30 -6.76 11.66
C TYR A 89 -13.92 -5.43 12.11
N ALA A 90 -14.96 -5.46 12.91
CA ALA A 90 -15.57 -4.24 13.43
C ALA A 90 -14.61 -3.52 14.39
N GLU A 91 -13.90 -4.25 15.24
CA GLU A 91 -12.88 -3.70 16.13
C GLU A 91 -11.65 -3.19 15.34
N GLU A 92 -11.26 -3.88 14.27
CA GLU A 92 -10.22 -3.39 13.36
C GLU A 92 -10.58 -2.01 12.78
N LEU A 93 -11.83 -1.83 12.32
CA LEU A 93 -12.31 -0.55 11.78
C LEU A 93 -12.35 0.54 12.85
N ARG A 94 -12.81 0.20 14.07
CA ARG A 94 -12.81 1.11 15.21
C ARG A 94 -11.39 1.58 15.56
N PHE A 95 -10.44 0.66 15.55
CA PHE A 95 -9.03 1.00 15.76
C PHE A 95 -8.50 1.95 14.67
N LYS A 96 -8.83 1.71 13.40
CA LYS A 96 -8.40 2.56 12.29
C LYS A 96 -8.99 3.96 12.39
N GLN A 97 -10.27 4.08 12.75
CA GLN A 97 -10.91 5.36 13.01
C GLN A 97 -10.23 6.10 14.17
N GLN A 98 -10.05 5.44 15.31
CA GLN A 98 -9.39 6.03 16.48
C GLN A 98 -7.97 6.52 16.16
N ARG A 99 -7.25 5.80 15.30
CA ARG A 99 -5.91 6.19 14.85
C ARG A 99 -5.93 7.50 14.06
N ILE A 100 -6.96 7.74 13.24
CA ILE A 100 -7.11 8.99 12.49
C ILE A 100 -7.50 10.12 13.46
N ASP A 101 -8.49 9.91 14.32
CA ASP A 101 -8.95 10.88 15.32
C ASP A 101 -7.82 11.30 16.27
N ASP A 102 -7.05 10.33 16.78
CA ASP A 102 -5.87 10.59 17.63
C ASP A 102 -4.80 11.44 16.91
N ALA A 103 -4.56 11.18 15.63
CA ALA A 103 -3.61 11.97 14.85
C ALA A 103 -4.11 13.41 14.64
N PHE A 104 -5.36 13.58 14.29
CA PHE A 104 -5.97 14.91 14.11
C PHE A 104 -5.92 15.72 15.40
N GLN A 105 -6.30 15.10 16.52
CA GLN A 105 -6.33 15.80 17.82
C GLN A 105 -4.93 16.08 18.35
N ARG A 106 -4.04 15.08 18.39
CA ARG A 106 -2.75 15.16 19.11
C ARG A 106 -1.63 15.75 18.29
N ILE A 107 -1.65 15.59 16.96
CA ILE A 107 -0.60 16.06 16.05
C ILE A 107 -1.08 17.31 15.32
N GLY A 108 -2.27 17.25 14.74
CA GLY A 108 -2.86 18.32 13.96
C GLY A 108 -3.46 19.45 14.80
N HIS A 109 -3.83 19.18 16.06
CA HIS A 109 -4.61 20.07 16.93
C HIS A 109 -5.89 20.56 16.24
N LEU A 110 -6.52 19.66 15.44
CA LEU A 110 -7.69 19.93 14.64
C LEU A 110 -8.96 19.57 15.42
N ASP A 111 -9.95 20.43 15.33
CA ASP A 111 -11.32 20.13 15.78
C ASP A 111 -12.12 19.53 14.60
N LEU A 112 -11.70 18.34 14.21
CA LEU A 112 -12.29 17.58 13.10
C LEU A 112 -12.45 16.12 13.53
N GLN A 113 -13.68 15.60 13.44
CA GLN A 113 -13.98 14.20 13.65
C GLN A 113 -14.10 13.49 12.30
N VAL A 114 -13.61 12.26 12.25
CA VAL A 114 -13.74 11.40 11.07
C VAL A 114 -15.18 10.88 10.98
N GLU A 115 -15.81 11.01 9.80
CA GLU A 115 -17.19 10.54 9.54
C GLU A 115 -17.33 9.01 9.71
N GLY A 116 -16.21 8.28 9.73
CA GLY A 116 -16.12 6.84 9.88
C GLY A 116 -15.02 6.27 8.99
N VAL A 117 -14.94 4.94 8.94
CA VAL A 117 -14.06 4.20 8.03
C VAL A 117 -14.90 3.32 7.11
N LEU A 118 -14.83 3.55 5.81
CA LEU A 118 -15.49 2.71 4.81
C LEU A 118 -14.90 1.29 4.85
N ALA A 119 -15.71 0.35 5.31
CA ALA A 119 -15.35 -1.04 5.40
C ALA A 119 -15.11 -1.67 4.02
N ALA A 120 -14.11 -2.54 3.91
CA ALA A 120 -13.92 -3.33 2.69
C ALA A 120 -15.02 -4.40 2.57
N PRO A 121 -15.53 -4.68 1.36
CA PRO A 121 -16.49 -5.76 1.14
C PRO A 121 -15.86 -7.11 1.47
N ASP A 122 -14.58 -7.27 1.13
CA ASP A 122 -13.80 -8.48 1.38
C ASP A 122 -12.53 -8.19 2.18
N THR A 123 -12.29 -9.00 3.21
CA THR A 123 -11.07 -8.91 4.04
C THR A 123 -10.01 -9.93 3.63
N VAL A 124 -10.30 -10.73 2.59
CA VAL A 124 -9.43 -11.77 2.01
C VAL A 124 -9.40 -11.63 0.49
N ARG A 125 -8.37 -12.17 -0.13
CA ARG A 125 -8.22 -12.26 -1.60
C ARG A 125 -8.28 -10.93 -2.36
N TYR A 126 -8.18 -9.80 -1.66
CA TYR A 126 -8.33 -8.46 -2.25
C TYR A 126 -7.06 -7.92 -2.91
N ARG A 127 -5.87 -8.45 -2.55
CA ARG A 127 -4.61 -7.91 -3.09
C ARG A 127 -4.35 -8.42 -4.49
N ASN A 128 -4.34 -7.49 -5.44
CA ASN A 128 -4.07 -7.73 -6.85
C ASN A 128 -2.59 -7.68 -7.21
N LYS A 129 -1.69 -7.55 -6.21
CA LYS A 129 -0.23 -7.52 -6.38
C LYS A 129 0.45 -8.25 -5.23
N ALA A 130 1.34 -9.18 -5.55
CA ALA A 130 2.19 -9.88 -4.60
C ALA A 130 3.65 -9.89 -5.04
N GLN A 131 4.54 -9.77 -4.06
CA GLN A 131 5.98 -9.84 -4.23
C GLN A 131 6.50 -10.84 -3.21
N TYR A 132 6.82 -12.03 -3.68
CA TYR A 132 7.27 -13.15 -2.86
C TYR A 132 8.80 -13.22 -2.88
N PRO A 133 9.52 -12.91 -1.79
CA PRO A 133 10.91 -13.27 -1.66
C PRO A 133 11.06 -14.79 -1.76
N VAL A 134 12.11 -15.24 -2.44
CA VAL A 134 12.49 -16.65 -2.52
C VAL A 134 13.72 -16.89 -1.64
N GLN A 135 13.71 -17.96 -0.87
CA GLN A 135 14.79 -18.32 0.02
C GLN A 135 15.04 -19.84 -0.05
N LEU A 136 16.26 -20.26 0.14
CA LEU A 136 16.57 -21.67 0.27
C LEU A 136 16.35 -22.12 1.72
N GLN A 137 15.49 -23.11 1.94
CA GLN A 137 15.26 -23.73 3.25
C GLN A 137 15.33 -25.26 3.09
N ASP A 138 16.13 -25.90 3.92
CA ASP A 138 16.36 -27.36 3.88
C ASP A 138 16.71 -27.88 2.47
N GLY A 139 17.51 -27.11 1.72
CA GLY A 139 17.95 -27.43 0.37
C GLY A 139 16.92 -27.21 -0.75
N ARG A 140 15.73 -26.67 -0.44
CA ARG A 140 14.65 -26.40 -1.41
C ARG A 140 14.30 -24.92 -1.50
N PRO A 141 13.94 -24.41 -2.68
CA PRO A 141 13.43 -23.07 -2.82
C PRO A 141 12.04 -22.95 -2.19
N VAL A 142 11.84 -21.95 -1.35
CA VAL A 142 10.55 -21.60 -0.77
C VAL A 142 10.24 -20.14 -1.05
N ALA A 143 8.96 -19.83 -1.27
CA ALA A 143 8.47 -18.47 -1.45
C ALA A 143 7.39 -18.14 -0.42
N GLY A 144 7.32 -16.89 -0.01
CA GLY A 144 6.34 -16.46 0.99
C GLY A 144 6.52 -15.01 1.38
N PHE A 145 6.37 -14.72 2.66
CA PHE A 145 6.53 -13.36 3.18
C PHE A 145 7.50 -13.36 4.37
N TYR A 146 8.12 -12.21 4.61
CA TYR A 146 9.06 -12.09 5.71
C TYR A 146 8.37 -12.24 7.07
N ALA A 147 9.03 -12.93 7.99
CA ALA A 147 8.69 -12.92 9.40
C ALA A 147 8.83 -11.48 9.95
N TYR A 148 8.04 -11.16 10.96
CA TYR A 148 8.03 -9.80 11.52
C TYR A 148 9.42 -9.34 11.97
N LYS A 149 9.83 -8.17 11.48
CA LYS A 149 11.17 -7.57 11.72
C LYS A 149 12.35 -8.50 11.40
N SER A 150 12.21 -9.31 10.37
CA SER A 150 13.22 -10.29 9.94
C SER A 150 13.19 -10.42 8.42
N HIS A 151 14.29 -10.90 7.84
CA HIS A 151 14.38 -11.31 6.44
C HIS A 151 14.20 -12.83 6.26
N ARG A 152 13.84 -13.55 7.31
CA ARG A 152 13.49 -14.98 7.19
C ARG A 152 12.15 -15.11 6.48
N VAL A 153 12.12 -15.82 5.39
CA VAL A 153 10.90 -16.13 4.64
C VAL A 153 10.06 -17.16 5.41
N VAL A 154 8.80 -16.85 5.62
CA VAL A 154 7.78 -17.78 6.09
C VAL A 154 7.08 -18.30 4.84
N PRO A 155 7.17 -19.60 4.53
CA PRO A 155 6.49 -20.15 3.35
C PRO A 155 5.00 -19.90 3.41
N ALA A 156 4.47 -19.26 2.38
CA ALA A 156 3.07 -18.87 2.28
C ALA A 156 2.64 -18.83 0.81
N GLY A 157 2.71 -19.97 0.14
CA GLY A 157 2.34 -20.11 -1.27
C GLY A 157 0.88 -19.74 -1.53
N ASP A 158 -0.03 -20.05 -0.58
CA ASP A 158 -1.42 -19.61 -0.63
C ASP A 158 -1.71 -18.58 0.50
N CYS A 159 -1.39 -17.34 0.26
CA CYS A 159 -1.67 -16.24 1.19
C CYS A 159 -3.11 -15.77 1.04
N LEU A 160 -3.88 -15.77 2.14
CA LEU A 160 -5.29 -15.36 2.15
C LEU A 160 -5.54 -13.90 1.77
N LEU A 161 -4.52 -13.03 1.77
CA LEU A 161 -4.68 -11.66 1.26
C LEU A 161 -4.58 -11.57 -0.26
N GLN A 162 -3.80 -12.48 -0.88
CA GLN A 162 -3.47 -12.42 -2.30
C GLN A 162 -4.52 -13.10 -3.16
N CYS A 163 -4.62 -12.70 -4.43
CA CYS A 163 -5.44 -13.41 -5.41
C CYS A 163 -5.04 -14.90 -5.50
N THR A 164 -6.00 -15.77 -5.68
CA THR A 164 -5.80 -17.23 -5.76
C THR A 164 -4.91 -17.65 -6.92
N ASP A 165 -4.98 -16.95 -8.05
CA ASP A 165 -4.15 -17.22 -9.24
C ASP A 165 -2.64 -17.19 -8.94
N PHE A 166 -2.22 -16.44 -7.92
CA PHE A 166 -0.80 -16.29 -7.59
C PHE A 166 -0.22 -17.55 -6.96
N SER A 167 -1.02 -18.32 -6.20
CA SER A 167 -0.55 -19.56 -5.57
C SER A 167 -0.14 -20.61 -6.60
N ALA A 168 -0.91 -20.77 -7.68
CA ALA A 168 -0.56 -21.66 -8.77
C ALA A 168 0.72 -21.20 -9.50
N GLY A 169 0.85 -19.90 -9.74
CA GLY A 169 2.05 -19.31 -10.34
C GLY A 169 3.30 -19.50 -9.47
N VAL A 170 3.18 -19.29 -8.16
CA VAL A 170 4.28 -19.53 -7.21
C VAL A 170 4.71 -20.99 -7.22
N ALA A 171 3.74 -21.93 -7.17
CA ALA A 171 4.03 -23.36 -7.20
C ALA A 171 4.75 -23.76 -8.50
N ALA A 172 4.29 -23.29 -9.65
CA ALA A 172 4.92 -23.54 -10.94
C ALA A 172 6.37 -23.00 -11.01
N CYS A 173 6.61 -21.77 -10.48
CA CYS A 173 7.95 -21.20 -10.42
C CYS A 173 8.91 -21.99 -9.50
N LEU A 174 8.43 -22.44 -8.34
CA LEU A 174 9.26 -23.21 -7.41
C LEU A 174 9.60 -24.59 -7.98
N GLN A 175 8.62 -25.27 -8.58
CA GLN A 175 8.86 -26.55 -9.25
C GLN A 175 9.87 -26.40 -10.40
N TRP A 176 9.68 -25.40 -11.26
CA TRP A 176 10.63 -25.09 -12.32
C TRP A 176 12.04 -24.82 -11.77
N ALA A 177 12.15 -24.08 -10.66
CA ALA A 177 13.44 -23.75 -10.07
C ALA A 177 14.16 -24.99 -9.54
N GLU A 178 13.43 -25.97 -8.97
CA GLU A 178 13.98 -27.26 -8.55
C GLU A 178 14.43 -28.11 -9.75
N GLU A 179 13.57 -28.28 -10.76
CA GLU A 179 13.82 -29.09 -11.96
C GLU A 179 15.03 -28.58 -12.76
N HIS A 180 15.19 -27.26 -12.86
CA HIS A 180 16.30 -26.62 -13.58
C HIS A 180 17.49 -26.24 -12.71
N GLN A 181 17.49 -26.65 -11.41
CA GLN A 181 18.57 -26.38 -10.46
C GLN A 181 18.94 -24.90 -10.36
N ILE A 182 17.92 -24.02 -10.41
CA ILE A 182 18.10 -22.57 -10.34
C ILE A 182 18.57 -22.18 -8.94
N SER A 183 19.74 -21.53 -8.86
CA SER A 183 20.26 -21.07 -7.58
C SER A 183 19.39 -19.93 -7.02
N VAL A 184 19.12 -19.99 -5.71
CA VAL A 184 18.36 -18.97 -4.99
C VAL A 184 19.31 -17.92 -4.44
N TYR A 185 18.93 -16.64 -4.57
CA TYR A 185 19.72 -15.52 -4.09
C TYR A 185 19.81 -15.52 -2.57
N ASN A 186 21.03 -15.40 -2.07
CA ASN A 186 21.32 -15.24 -0.65
C ASN A 186 21.72 -13.79 -0.38
N GLU A 187 20.96 -13.09 0.46
CA GLU A 187 21.18 -11.68 0.78
C GLU A 187 22.50 -11.42 1.53
N GLU A 188 22.98 -12.39 2.33
CA GLU A 188 24.23 -12.24 3.11
C GLU A 188 25.45 -12.32 2.21
N THR A 189 25.50 -13.30 1.32
CA THR A 189 26.63 -13.50 0.41
C THR A 189 26.52 -12.67 -0.86
N GLY A 190 25.29 -12.31 -1.27
CA GLY A 190 25.01 -11.64 -2.54
C GLY A 190 25.14 -12.55 -3.76
N THR A 191 25.08 -13.86 -3.56
CA THR A 191 25.21 -14.89 -4.61
C THR A 191 23.89 -15.61 -4.86
N GLY A 192 23.79 -16.32 -5.99
CA GLY A 192 22.57 -16.98 -6.43
C GLY A 192 21.75 -16.10 -7.38
N LEU A 193 20.80 -16.71 -8.09
CA LEU A 193 20.10 -16.10 -9.22
C LEU A 193 18.69 -15.61 -8.85
N LEU A 194 17.78 -16.51 -8.45
CA LEU A 194 16.38 -16.22 -8.22
C LEU A 194 16.16 -15.45 -6.92
N ARG A 195 15.59 -14.24 -7.01
CA ARG A 195 15.37 -13.34 -5.86
C ARG A 195 13.91 -13.27 -5.42
N HIS A 196 13.01 -12.90 -6.34
CA HIS A 196 11.60 -12.69 -6.04
C HIS A 196 10.73 -13.22 -7.16
N LEU A 197 9.52 -13.66 -6.80
CA LEU A 197 8.41 -13.90 -7.70
C LEU A 197 7.39 -12.78 -7.51
N TYR A 198 7.10 -12.06 -8.57
CA TYR A 198 6.16 -10.96 -8.56
C TYR A 198 4.99 -11.29 -9.46
N PHE A 199 3.78 -11.14 -8.93
CA PHE A 199 2.54 -11.31 -9.67
C PHE A 199 1.66 -10.08 -9.54
N ARG A 200 0.94 -9.78 -10.60
CA ARG A 200 -0.04 -8.72 -10.65
C ARG A 200 -1.27 -9.20 -11.43
N LYS A 201 -2.47 -8.84 -10.95
CA LYS A 201 -3.74 -9.18 -11.60
C LYS A 201 -4.55 -7.91 -11.87
N GLY A 202 -5.11 -7.80 -13.06
CA GLY A 202 -6.21 -6.91 -13.35
C GLY A 202 -7.50 -7.52 -12.81
N GLN A 203 -8.05 -6.91 -11.77
CA GLN A 203 -9.20 -7.50 -11.07
C GLN A 203 -10.44 -7.57 -11.96
N ALA A 204 -10.71 -6.51 -12.72
CA ALA A 204 -11.86 -6.43 -13.60
C ALA A 204 -11.68 -7.22 -14.91
N THR A 205 -10.43 -7.40 -15.37
CA THR A 205 -10.13 -8.06 -16.64
C THR A 205 -9.74 -9.52 -16.50
N GLY A 206 -9.33 -9.94 -15.30
CA GLY A 206 -8.76 -11.28 -15.05
C GLY A 206 -7.35 -11.47 -15.62
N GLN A 207 -6.74 -10.46 -16.25
CA GLN A 207 -5.38 -10.56 -16.79
C GLN A 207 -4.35 -10.67 -15.67
N VAL A 208 -3.36 -11.56 -15.85
CA VAL A 208 -2.27 -11.76 -14.89
C VAL A 208 -0.93 -11.48 -15.58
N LEU A 209 -0.06 -10.73 -14.91
CA LEU A 209 1.34 -10.51 -15.30
C LEU A 209 2.25 -11.13 -14.26
N ALA A 210 3.18 -11.96 -14.69
CA ALA A 210 4.25 -12.50 -13.87
C ALA A 210 5.55 -11.71 -14.13
N CYS A 211 6.30 -11.37 -13.08
CA CYS A 211 7.62 -10.78 -13.21
C CYS A 211 8.60 -11.56 -12.31
N ILE A 212 9.65 -12.10 -12.92
CA ILE A 212 10.65 -12.91 -12.24
C ILE A 212 11.87 -12.04 -11.99
N VAL A 213 12.20 -11.82 -10.73
CA VAL A 213 13.31 -10.94 -10.33
C VAL A 213 14.55 -11.79 -10.07
N ILE A 214 15.63 -11.47 -10.77
CA ILE A 214 16.89 -12.21 -10.68
C ILE A 214 18.08 -11.32 -10.36
N ASN A 215 19.11 -11.92 -9.78
CA ASN A 215 20.44 -11.34 -9.61
C ASN A 215 21.31 -11.69 -10.83
N GLY A 216 20.97 -11.15 -11.98
CA GLY A 216 21.65 -11.45 -13.25
C GLY A 216 20.91 -10.82 -14.41
N THR A 217 21.29 -11.20 -15.63
CA THR A 217 20.70 -10.71 -16.89
C THR A 217 20.06 -11.80 -17.72
N ASP A 218 20.36 -13.06 -17.41
CA ASP A 218 19.84 -14.22 -18.14
C ASP A 218 19.21 -15.25 -17.22
N LEU A 219 18.22 -15.97 -17.71
CA LEU A 219 17.45 -16.96 -16.98
C LEU A 219 17.51 -18.31 -17.68
N PRO A 220 18.36 -19.24 -17.21
CA PRO A 220 18.39 -20.59 -17.75
C PRO A 220 17.03 -21.26 -17.61
N GLY A 221 16.56 -21.95 -18.67
CA GLY A 221 15.25 -22.59 -18.65
C GLY A 221 14.06 -21.65 -18.70
N GLY A 222 14.25 -20.37 -19.13
CA GLY A 222 13.19 -19.37 -19.18
C GLY A 222 11.98 -19.76 -20.03
N ASP A 223 12.19 -20.48 -21.15
CA ASP A 223 11.10 -20.98 -21.99
C ASP A 223 10.25 -22.03 -21.28
N ALA A 224 10.89 -22.94 -20.53
CA ALA A 224 10.20 -23.93 -19.70
C ALA A 224 9.39 -23.27 -18.59
N LEU A 225 9.93 -22.22 -17.94
CA LEU A 225 9.19 -21.41 -16.97
C LEU A 225 7.96 -20.75 -17.58
N CYS A 226 8.12 -20.14 -18.76
CA CYS A 226 7.00 -19.52 -19.48
C CYS A 226 5.91 -20.54 -19.82
N ALA A 227 6.30 -21.74 -20.25
CA ALA A 227 5.36 -22.83 -20.54
C ALA A 227 4.63 -23.29 -19.27
N ALA A 228 5.35 -23.49 -18.16
CA ALA A 228 4.77 -23.86 -16.87
C ALA A 228 3.79 -22.82 -16.33
N LEU A 229 4.16 -21.54 -16.39
CA LEU A 229 3.28 -20.44 -15.95
C LEU A 229 2.01 -20.34 -16.82
N ARG A 230 2.13 -20.50 -18.13
CA ARG A 230 0.97 -20.50 -19.03
C ARG A 230 -0.01 -21.64 -18.75
N ALA A 231 0.51 -22.78 -18.36
CA ALA A 231 -0.33 -23.92 -17.99
C ALA A 231 -0.98 -23.76 -16.62
N ALA A 232 -0.29 -23.13 -15.66
CA ALA A 232 -0.72 -23.03 -14.27
C ALA A 232 -1.62 -21.81 -13.98
N VAL A 233 -1.45 -20.69 -14.71
CA VAL A 233 -2.09 -19.41 -14.39
C VAL A 233 -3.09 -19.01 -15.47
N PRO A 234 -4.39 -19.23 -15.24
CA PRO A 234 -5.41 -18.71 -16.14
C PRO A 234 -5.33 -17.19 -16.25
N GLY A 235 -5.54 -16.67 -17.45
CA GLY A 235 -5.46 -15.21 -17.68
C GLY A 235 -4.05 -14.63 -17.74
N LEU A 236 -2.99 -15.45 -17.71
CA LEU A 236 -1.61 -14.97 -17.88
C LEU A 236 -1.45 -14.30 -19.26
N VAL A 237 -1.07 -13.02 -19.26
CA VAL A 237 -0.86 -12.24 -20.50
C VAL A 237 0.60 -11.96 -20.79
N GLY A 238 1.48 -12.12 -19.82
CA GLY A 238 2.91 -11.89 -20.01
C GLY A 238 3.77 -12.42 -18.87
N VAL A 239 5.03 -12.71 -19.21
CA VAL A 239 6.11 -13.04 -18.29
C VAL A 239 7.26 -12.07 -18.53
N VAL A 240 7.63 -11.32 -17.52
CA VAL A 240 8.71 -10.33 -17.55
C VAL A 240 9.87 -10.83 -16.69
N LEU A 241 11.09 -10.69 -17.18
CA LEU A 241 12.31 -10.86 -16.41
C LEU A 241 12.79 -9.50 -15.94
N ASN A 242 12.96 -9.32 -14.65
CA ASN A 242 13.53 -8.11 -14.08
C ASN A 242 14.94 -8.40 -13.51
N SER A 243 15.91 -7.61 -13.92
CA SER A 243 17.31 -7.74 -13.49
C SER A 243 17.58 -6.79 -12.33
N ASN A 244 17.78 -7.35 -11.13
CA ASN A 244 18.18 -6.61 -9.94
C ASN A 244 19.46 -7.19 -9.34
N THR A 245 20.61 -6.64 -9.71
CA THR A 245 21.92 -7.04 -9.23
C THR A 245 22.42 -6.24 -8.03
N ARG A 246 21.62 -5.26 -7.57
CA ARG A 246 22.01 -4.41 -6.44
C ARG A 246 21.75 -5.11 -5.10
N ARG A 247 22.64 -4.87 -4.13
CA ARG A 247 22.42 -5.28 -2.73
C ARG A 247 21.55 -4.21 -2.04
N THR A 248 20.24 -4.31 -2.19
CA THR A 248 19.26 -3.36 -1.69
C THR A 248 17.95 -4.05 -1.34
N ASN A 249 17.15 -3.41 -0.50
CA ASN A 249 15.77 -3.85 -0.19
C ASN A 249 14.76 -3.51 -1.30
N VAL A 250 15.17 -2.78 -2.34
CA VAL A 250 14.33 -2.52 -3.51
C VAL A 250 14.20 -3.82 -4.30
N ILE A 251 12.96 -4.24 -4.55
CA ILE A 251 12.68 -5.55 -5.17
C ILE A 251 12.98 -5.52 -6.67
N LEU A 252 12.45 -4.53 -7.38
CA LEU A 252 12.66 -4.41 -8.84
C LEU A 252 13.94 -3.63 -9.15
N GLY A 253 14.74 -4.18 -10.06
CA GLY A 253 15.84 -3.45 -10.68
C GLY A 253 15.34 -2.60 -11.87
N ASP A 254 16.26 -1.91 -12.55
CA ASP A 254 15.91 -0.92 -13.57
C ASP A 254 15.74 -1.51 -14.98
N ARG A 255 15.98 -2.83 -15.17
CA ARG A 255 15.96 -3.46 -16.48
C ARG A 255 14.93 -4.58 -16.53
N ASP A 256 13.98 -4.42 -17.43
CA ASP A 256 12.98 -5.43 -17.77
C ASP A 256 13.24 -6.02 -19.16
N ARG A 257 12.97 -7.31 -19.31
CA ARG A 257 12.92 -8.03 -20.58
C ARG A 257 11.67 -8.89 -20.63
N VAL A 258 10.83 -8.72 -21.62
CA VAL A 258 9.68 -9.60 -21.84
C VAL A 258 10.18 -10.95 -22.32
N LEU A 259 9.89 -12.00 -21.55
CA LEU A 259 10.20 -13.39 -21.93
C LEU A 259 9.10 -13.97 -22.80
N TRP A 260 7.85 -13.64 -22.48
CA TRP A 260 6.70 -14.12 -23.23
C TRP A 260 5.52 -13.14 -23.09
N GLY A 261 4.71 -13.03 -24.15
CA GLY A 261 3.48 -12.25 -24.17
C GLY A 261 3.71 -10.75 -24.10
N LYS A 262 3.03 -10.06 -23.20
CA LYS A 262 3.07 -8.60 -23.02
C LYS A 262 3.91 -8.20 -21.82
N GLY A 263 4.47 -6.98 -21.83
CA GLY A 263 5.18 -6.38 -20.71
C GLY A 263 4.26 -5.73 -19.68
N GLU A 264 2.96 -5.67 -19.94
CA GLU A 264 1.93 -5.05 -19.12
C GLU A 264 0.61 -5.82 -19.19
N LEU A 265 -0.23 -5.66 -18.20
CA LEU A 265 -1.62 -6.08 -18.21
C LEU A 265 -2.54 -4.86 -18.33
N LEU A 266 -3.78 -5.10 -18.72
CA LEU A 266 -4.84 -4.10 -18.67
C LEU A 266 -5.78 -4.39 -17.50
N ASP A 267 -6.20 -3.34 -16.79
CA ASP A 267 -7.30 -3.42 -15.82
C ASP A 267 -8.28 -2.27 -16.03
N LYS A 268 -9.49 -2.42 -15.50
CA LYS A 268 -10.50 -1.37 -15.49
C LYS A 268 -10.68 -0.88 -14.05
N LEU A 269 -10.70 0.44 -13.85
CA LEU A 269 -10.93 1.09 -12.56
C LEU A 269 -11.87 2.26 -12.78
N CYS A 270 -12.98 2.32 -12.04
CA CYS A 270 -14.05 3.32 -12.24
C CYS A 270 -14.45 3.48 -13.72
N GLY A 271 -14.56 2.37 -14.46
CA GLY A 271 -14.93 2.35 -15.87
C GLY A 271 -13.81 2.73 -16.87
N LYS A 272 -12.65 3.18 -16.41
CA LYS A 272 -11.49 3.52 -17.27
C LYS A 272 -10.50 2.37 -17.34
N THR A 273 -9.87 2.20 -18.51
CA THR A 273 -8.87 1.13 -18.74
C THR A 273 -7.46 1.67 -18.55
N PHE A 274 -6.68 0.99 -17.72
CA PHE A 274 -5.28 1.32 -17.43
C PHE A 274 -4.34 0.20 -17.84
N ALA A 275 -3.20 0.58 -18.45
CA ALA A 275 -2.08 -0.34 -18.66
C ALA A 275 -1.16 -0.30 -17.44
N ILE A 276 -0.79 -1.49 -16.96
CA ILE A 276 -0.09 -1.66 -15.70
C ILE A 276 1.09 -2.60 -15.90
N GLY A 277 2.30 -2.04 -15.96
CA GLY A 277 3.55 -2.77 -15.97
C GLY A 277 4.07 -3.09 -14.56
N PRO A 278 5.21 -3.80 -14.43
CA PRO A 278 5.79 -4.15 -13.14
C PRO A 278 6.07 -2.95 -12.24
N HIS A 279 6.58 -1.85 -12.78
CA HIS A 279 6.98 -0.64 -12.05
C HIS A 279 5.83 0.34 -11.77
N ALA A 280 4.70 0.22 -12.47
CA ALA A 280 3.59 1.15 -12.31
C ALA A 280 3.01 1.08 -10.89
N PHE A 281 2.79 2.24 -10.27
CA PHE A 281 1.97 2.29 -9.07
C PHE A 281 0.50 2.05 -9.45
N TYR A 282 -0.15 1.18 -8.74
CA TYR A 282 -1.58 0.88 -8.87
C TYR A 282 -2.08 0.31 -7.55
N GLN A 283 -3.22 0.77 -7.08
CA GLN A 283 -3.77 0.37 -5.79
C GLN A 283 -4.05 -1.15 -5.73
N VAL A 284 -3.69 -1.76 -4.60
CA VAL A 284 -3.69 -3.22 -4.46
C VAL A 284 -5.05 -3.82 -4.12
N ASN A 285 -6.01 -3.01 -3.73
CA ASN A 285 -7.39 -3.40 -3.44
C ASN A 285 -8.30 -2.63 -4.40
N HIS A 286 -8.73 -3.30 -5.45
CA HIS A 286 -9.50 -2.71 -6.53
C HIS A 286 -10.81 -2.08 -6.05
N ASP A 287 -11.64 -2.85 -5.35
CA ASP A 287 -12.98 -2.43 -4.95
C ASP A 287 -12.96 -1.25 -3.96
N GLN A 288 -12.01 -1.29 -3.02
CA GLN A 288 -11.81 -0.17 -2.10
C GLN A 288 -11.18 1.04 -2.78
N CYS A 289 -10.37 0.83 -3.82
CA CYS A 289 -9.83 1.93 -4.63
C CYS A 289 -10.94 2.67 -5.38
N GLU A 290 -11.92 1.96 -5.97
CA GLU A 290 -13.07 2.61 -6.59
C GLU A 290 -13.89 3.44 -5.60
N ARG A 291 -14.09 2.94 -4.37
CA ARG A 291 -14.74 3.69 -3.29
C ARG A 291 -13.93 4.90 -2.83
N LEU A 292 -12.61 4.74 -2.72
CA LEU A 292 -11.69 5.83 -2.39
C LEU A 292 -11.77 6.96 -3.42
N TYR A 293 -11.77 6.61 -4.71
CA TYR A 293 -11.82 7.59 -5.80
C TYR A 293 -13.21 8.23 -5.95
N ALA A 294 -14.28 7.46 -5.72
CA ALA A 294 -15.62 8.01 -5.65
C ALA A 294 -15.74 9.05 -4.52
N LEU A 295 -15.24 8.73 -3.32
CA LEU A 295 -15.23 9.64 -2.19
C LEU A 295 -14.40 10.91 -2.46
N ALA A 296 -13.20 10.74 -3.06
CA ALA A 296 -12.37 11.89 -3.45
C ALA A 296 -13.07 12.79 -4.48
N GLY A 297 -13.76 12.18 -5.45
CA GLY A 297 -14.56 12.90 -6.42
C GLY A 297 -15.78 13.64 -5.83
N ASP A 298 -16.41 13.05 -4.81
CA ASP A 298 -17.52 13.67 -4.09
C ASP A 298 -17.03 14.86 -3.25
N PHE A 299 -15.89 14.72 -2.58
CA PHE A 299 -15.26 15.82 -1.83
C PHE A 299 -14.77 16.93 -2.76
N ALA A 300 -14.29 16.59 -3.95
CA ALA A 300 -13.91 17.56 -4.98
C ALA A 300 -15.10 18.42 -5.47
N GLY A 301 -16.32 17.90 -5.40
CA GLY A 301 -17.53 18.63 -5.75
C GLY A 301 -17.57 19.06 -7.22
N LEU A 302 -17.06 18.22 -8.13
CA LEU A 302 -16.97 18.51 -9.56
C LEU A 302 -18.34 18.47 -10.22
N THR A 303 -18.69 19.52 -10.98
CA THR A 303 -19.98 19.71 -11.68
C THR A 303 -19.86 19.81 -13.20
N GLY A 304 -18.65 19.66 -13.76
CA GLY A 304 -18.36 19.74 -15.19
C GLY A 304 -17.61 20.99 -15.65
N ASP A 305 -17.67 22.08 -14.89
CA ASP A 305 -17.11 23.38 -15.30
C ASP A 305 -15.69 23.64 -14.76
N GLN A 306 -15.26 22.88 -13.75
CA GLN A 306 -14.03 23.13 -13.03
C GLN A 306 -12.80 22.67 -13.80
N VAL A 307 -11.66 23.33 -13.52
CA VAL A 307 -10.31 22.86 -13.83
C VAL A 307 -9.79 22.08 -12.62
N LEU A 308 -9.60 20.78 -12.78
CA LEU A 308 -9.06 19.88 -11.76
C LEU A 308 -7.55 19.79 -11.89
N LEU A 309 -6.82 20.01 -10.80
CA LEU A 309 -5.38 19.76 -10.68
C LEU A 309 -5.15 18.48 -9.87
N ASP A 310 -4.52 17.47 -10.47
CA ASP A 310 -4.13 16.20 -9.82
C ASP A 310 -2.62 16.21 -9.59
N LEU A 311 -2.19 16.51 -8.36
CA LEU A 311 -0.78 16.51 -7.97
C LEU A 311 -0.37 15.13 -7.45
N TYR A 312 0.83 14.69 -7.82
CA TYR A 312 1.30 13.31 -7.64
C TYR A 312 0.46 12.30 -8.43
N CYS A 313 0.06 12.67 -9.63
CA CYS A 313 -0.94 11.91 -10.41
C CYS A 313 -0.47 10.50 -10.81
N GLY A 314 0.83 10.19 -10.74
CA GLY A 314 1.38 8.90 -11.16
C GLY A 314 1.01 8.60 -12.62
N VAL A 315 0.37 7.45 -12.85
CA VAL A 315 -0.14 7.06 -14.18
C VAL A 315 -1.54 7.63 -14.48
N GLY A 316 -1.98 8.61 -13.69
CA GLY A 316 -3.21 9.38 -13.89
C GLY A 316 -4.47 8.71 -13.33
N THR A 317 -4.37 7.76 -12.40
CA THR A 317 -5.53 6.96 -12.00
C THR A 317 -6.65 7.78 -11.35
N ILE A 318 -6.36 8.71 -10.44
CA ILE A 318 -7.39 9.54 -9.79
C ILE A 318 -7.98 10.51 -10.81
N GLY A 319 -7.13 11.35 -11.42
CA GLY A 319 -7.60 12.39 -12.34
C GLY A 319 -8.39 11.84 -13.52
N LEU A 320 -7.89 10.79 -14.19
CA LEU A 320 -8.56 10.21 -15.36
C LEU A 320 -9.92 9.59 -15.02
N THR A 321 -10.10 9.04 -13.82
CA THR A 321 -11.41 8.52 -13.39
C THR A 321 -12.43 9.63 -13.12
N LEU A 322 -11.96 10.86 -12.90
CA LEU A 322 -12.77 12.05 -12.66
C LEU A 322 -12.88 12.98 -13.88
N ALA A 323 -12.19 12.67 -14.99
CA ALA A 323 -12.10 13.55 -16.16
C ALA A 323 -13.45 13.88 -16.78
N ASP A 324 -14.42 12.96 -16.74
CA ASP A 324 -15.80 13.20 -17.24
C ASP A 324 -16.59 14.16 -16.36
N ARG A 325 -16.10 14.50 -15.16
CA ARG A 325 -16.75 15.38 -14.19
C ARG A 325 -16.13 16.79 -14.12
N CYS A 326 -15.13 17.07 -14.96
CA CYS A 326 -14.47 18.38 -15.01
C CYS A 326 -14.28 18.87 -16.44
N ARG A 327 -14.20 20.19 -16.62
CA ARG A 327 -13.95 20.81 -17.92
C ARG A 327 -12.54 20.53 -18.42
N ARG A 328 -11.55 20.49 -17.52
CA ARG A 328 -10.14 20.24 -17.83
C ARG A 328 -9.47 19.55 -16.66
N LEU A 329 -8.70 18.54 -16.95
CA LEU A 329 -7.82 17.84 -16.00
C LEU A 329 -6.36 18.23 -16.28
N ILE A 330 -5.62 18.59 -15.22
CA ILE A 330 -4.20 18.85 -15.27
C ILE A 330 -3.52 17.89 -14.28
N GLY A 331 -2.83 16.88 -14.77
CA GLY A 331 -2.02 15.96 -13.97
C GLY A 331 -0.58 16.44 -13.85
N VAL A 332 0.00 16.37 -12.65
CA VAL A 332 1.39 16.75 -12.40
C VAL A 332 2.12 15.60 -11.71
N GLU A 333 3.25 15.21 -12.28
CA GLU A 333 4.07 14.10 -11.80
C GLU A 333 5.56 14.39 -12.13
N VAL A 334 6.46 14.02 -11.22
CA VAL A 334 7.90 14.27 -11.40
C VAL A 334 8.61 13.16 -12.19
N VAL A 335 8.01 11.98 -12.27
CA VAL A 335 8.58 10.82 -12.96
C VAL A 335 8.18 10.83 -14.44
N PRO A 336 9.11 11.07 -15.39
CA PRO A 336 8.78 11.20 -16.80
C PRO A 336 8.04 9.99 -17.38
N GLN A 337 8.44 8.77 -16.99
CA GLN A 337 7.78 7.56 -17.47
C GLN A 337 6.33 7.44 -16.98
N ALA A 338 6.03 7.88 -15.75
CA ALA A 338 4.66 7.88 -15.25
C ALA A 338 3.78 8.90 -15.99
N VAL A 339 4.33 10.07 -16.31
CA VAL A 339 3.66 11.08 -17.17
C VAL A 339 3.32 10.53 -18.54
N GLU A 340 4.24 9.82 -19.18
CA GLU A 340 3.98 9.21 -20.50
C GLU A 340 2.91 8.11 -20.40
N ASN A 341 2.96 7.29 -19.36
CA ASN A 341 1.93 6.29 -19.09
C ASN A 341 0.55 6.95 -18.84
N ALA A 342 0.50 8.09 -18.15
CA ALA A 342 -0.74 8.84 -17.94
C ALA A 342 -1.33 9.37 -19.25
N ARG A 343 -0.49 9.91 -20.14
CA ARG A 343 -0.89 10.34 -21.49
C ARG A 343 -1.43 9.19 -22.32
N GLU A 344 -0.77 8.04 -22.26
CA GLU A 344 -1.21 6.83 -22.96
C GLU A 344 -2.54 6.32 -22.41
N ASN A 345 -2.73 6.34 -21.09
CA ASN A 345 -3.97 5.97 -20.45
C ASN A 345 -5.12 6.94 -20.82
N ALA A 346 -4.84 8.25 -20.93
CA ALA A 346 -5.82 9.22 -21.44
C ALA A 346 -6.26 8.88 -22.88
N ARG A 347 -5.29 8.66 -23.78
CA ARG A 347 -5.58 8.27 -25.17
C ARG A 347 -6.36 6.97 -25.26
N ARG A 348 -5.99 5.95 -24.47
CA ARG A 348 -6.68 4.65 -24.42
C ARG A 348 -8.15 4.76 -24.03
N ASN A 349 -8.48 5.74 -23.22
CA ASN A 349 -9.84 6.00 -22.74
C ASN A 349 -10.59 7.09 -23.53
N GLY A 350 -10.01 7.63 -24.61
CA GLY A 350 -10.60 8.70 -25.40
C GLY A 350 -10.81 10.01 -24.59
N ILE A 351 -9.95 10.25 -23.58
CA ILE A 351 -10.03 11.45 -22.73
C ILE A 351 -9.21 12.56 -23.39
N GLU A 352 -9.89 13.58 -23.91
CA GLU A 352 -9.28 14.68 -24.66
C GLU A 352 -9.08 15.94 -23.80
N ASN A 353 -9.77 16.06 -22.66
CA ASN A 353 -9.71 17.21 -21.77
C ASN A 353 -8.61 17.07 -20.68
N ALA A 354 -7.68 16.14 -20.82
CA ALA A 354 -6.59 15.90 -19.87
C ALA A 354 -5.22 16.27 -20.45
N GLU A 355 -4.43 16.96 -19.67
CA GLU A 355 -3.01 17.23 -19.94
C GLU A 355 -2.13 16.82 -18.77
N PHE A 356 -0.86 16.49 -19.05
CA PHE A 356 0.07 16.02 -18.02
C PHE A 356 1.41 16.76 -18.12
N LEU A 357 1.82 17.33 -16.97
CA LEU A 357 3.05 18.08 -16.81
C LEU A 357 4.09 17.23 -16.05
N CYS A 358 5.29 17.14 -16.61
CA CYS A 358 6.44 16.53 -15.93
C CYS A 358 7.15 17.62 -15.12
N ALA A 359 6.71 17.84 -13.88
CA ALA A 359 7.21 18.90 -13.01
C ALA A 359 6.90 18.58 -11.54
N ASP A 360 7.55 19.29 -10.63
CA ASP A 360 7.07 19.40 -9.25
C ASP A 360 5.93 20.44 -9.14
N ALA A 361 5.30 20.53 -7.97
CA ALA A 361 4.17 21.45 -7.76
C ALA A 361 4.53 22.92 -7.99
N ALA A 362 5.75 23.36 -7.62
CA ALA A 362 6.20 24.74 -7.82
C ALA A 362 6.43 25.05 -9.30
N GLY A 363 7.06 24.12 -10.02
CA GLY A 363 7.24 24.21 -11.47
C GLY A 363 5.91 24.25 -12.21
N ALA A 364 4.97 23.38 -11.85
CA ALA A 364 3.61 23.36 -12.40
C ALA A 364 2.89 24.68 -12.14
N ALA A 365 2.92 25.22 -10.90
CA ALA A 365 2.32 26.50 -10.58
C ALA A 365 2.87 27.65 -11.45
N THR A 366 4.19 27.66 -11.65
CA THR A 366 4.85 28.68 -12.50
C THR A 366 4.40 28.56 -13.97
N GLN A 367 4.37 27.33 -14.49
CA GLN A 367 3.95 27.06 -15.87
C GLN A 367 2.49 27.43 -16.08
N LEU A 368 1.56 27.02 -15.19
CA LEU A 368 0.15 27.32 -15.27
C LEU A 368 -0.12 28.82 -15.17
N ALA A 369 0.56 29.53 -14.24
CA ALA A 369 0.46 30.97 -14.11
C ALA A 369 0.89 31.70 -15.41
N SER A 370 1.96 31.26 -16.06
CA SER A 370 2.42 31.83 -17.34
C SER A 370 1.42 31.65 -18.48
N GLN A 371 0.59 30.60 -18.40
CA GLN A 371 -0.47 30.30 -19.36
C GLN A 371 -1.81 30.94 -18.99
N GLY A 372 -1.89 31.68 -17.87
CA GLY A 372 -3.14 32.26 -17.37
C GLY A 372 -4.15 31.22 -16.86
N VAL A 373 -3.72 29.99 -16.58
CA VAL A 373 -4.56 28.89 -16.10
C VAL A 373 -4.62 28.93 -14.58
N ARG A 374 -5.84 28.90 -14.03
CA ARG A 374 -6.11 28.80 -12.59
C ARG A 374 -6.97 27.56 -12.33
N PRO A 375 -6.44 26.54 -11.66
CA PRO A 375 -7.26 25.41 -11.24
C PRO A 375 -8.28 25.83 -10.17
N ASP A 376 -9.47 25.23 -10.21
CA ASP A 376 -10.53 25.48 -9.23
C ASP A 376 -10.43 24.55 -8.03
N VAL A 377 -10.01 23.29 -8.29
CA VAL A 377 -9.90 22.22 -7.30
C VAL A 377 -8.57 21.50 -7.46
N ALA A 378 -7.90 21.18 -6.34
CA ALA A 378 -6.76 20.30 -6.36
C ALA A 378 -7.07 18.97 -5.64
N ILE A 379 -6.50 17.88 -6.15
CA ILE A 379 -6.40 16.60 -5.44
C ILE A 379 -4.91 16.31 -5.24
N VAL A 380 -4.54 15.85 -4.04
CA VAL A 380 -3.19 15.39 -3.74
C VAL A 380 -3.22 13.98 -3.15
N ASP A 381 -2.38 13.07 -3.66
CA ASP A 381 -2.15 11.73 -3.12
C ASP A 381 -0.63 11.51 -2.95
N PRO A 382 -0.01 12.16 -1.95
CA PRO A 382 1.43 12.14 -1.78
C PRO A 382 1.92 10.80 -1.18
N PRO A 383 3.22 10.50 -1.29
CA PRO A 383 3.83 9.36 -0.61
C PRO A 383 3.72 9.49 0.92
N ARG A 384 4.03 8.42 1.67
CA ARG A 384 3.93 8.33 3.14
C ARG A 384 4.54 9.49 3.93
N LYS A 385 5.52 10.20 3.37
CA LYS A 385 6.12 11.39 4.01
C LYS A 385 5.24 12.64 3.98
N GLY A 386 4.11 12.60 3.28
CA GLY A 386 3.22 13.74 3.06
C GLY A 386 3.74 14.70 2.00
N CYS A 387 3.12 15.86 1.91
CA CYS A 387 3.53 16.94 1.01
C CYS A 387 4.68 17.78 1.61
N ALA A 388 5.53 18.30 0.74
CA ALA A 388 6.46 19.34 1.12
C ALA A 388 5.73 20.69 1.28
N PRO A 389 6.16 21.60 2.17
CA PRO A 389 5.49 22.90 2.38
C PRO A 389 5.33 23.72 1.09
N GLU A 390 6.27 23.60 0.17
CA GLU A 390 6.28 24.29 -1.12
C GLU A 390 5.07 23.90 -2.01
N VAL A 391 4.52 22.70 -1.83
CA VAL A 391 3.33 22.24 -2.54
C VAL A 391 2.12 23.06 -2.10
N PHE A 392 1.95 23.28 -0.79
CA PHE A 392 0.85 24.07 -0.26
C PHE A 392 1.01 25.56 -0.62
N ALA A 393 2.23 26.06 -0.59
CA ALA A 393 2.54 27.43 -1.05
C ALA A 393 2.19 27.60 -2.54
N ALA A 394 2.42 26.57 -3.37
CA ALA A 394 2.04 26.59 -4.77
C ALA A 394 0.51 26.56 -4.96
N ILE A 395 -0.21 25.71 -4.21
CA ILE A 395 -1.67 25.63 -4.19
C ILE A 395 -2.27 27.00 -3.80
N ASP A 396 -1.77 27.61 -2.74
CA ASP A 396 -2.22 28.92 -2.27
C ASP A 396 -1.95 30.04 -3.29
N LYS A 397 -0.75 30.04 -3.88
CA LYS A 397 -0.37 31.00 -4.92
C LYS A 397 -1.23 30.89 -6.19
N MET A 398 -1.69 29.68 -6.54
CA MET A 398 -2.63 29.47 -7.65
C MET A 398 -4.05 29.91 -7.33
N GLY A 399 -4.35 30.25 -6.08
CA GLY A 399 -5.68 30.68 -5.63
C GLY A 399 -6.69 29.53 -5.57
N ILE A 400 -6.22 28.31 -5.32
CA ILE A 400 -7.08 27.13 -5.25
C ILE A 400 -7.81 27.14 -3.90
N GLU A 401 -9.13 27.22 -3.95
CA GLU A 401 -9.96 27.33 -2.75
C GLU A 401 -10.38 25.97 -2.17
N ARG A 402 -10.37 24.90 -2.99
CA ARG A 402 -10.78 23.54 -2.60
C ARG A 402 -9.68 22.55 -2.88
N LEU A 403 -9.27 21.84 -1.83
CA LEU A 403 -8.27 20.79 -1.87
C LEU A 403 -8.85 19.49 -1.31
N VAL A 404 -8.70 18.40 -2.04
CA VAL A 404 -8.94 17.04 -1.54
C VAL A 404 -7.60 16.37 -1.27
N TYR A 405 -7.38 16.00 -0.02
CA TYR A 405 -6.15 15.32 0.39
C TYR A 405 -6.44 13.82 0.61
N VAL A 406 -5.81 12.95 -0.15
CA VAL A 406 -5.79 11.50 0.04
C VAL A 406 -4.48 11.13 0.72
N SER A 407 -4.53 10.32 1.78
CA SER A 407 -3.32 9.98 2.55
C SER A 407 -3.37 8.57 3.14
N CYS A 408 -2.26 7.85 3.00
CA CYS A 408 -2.06 6.54 3.62
C CYS A 408 -1.45 6.60 5.04
N ASP A 409 -1.15 7.79 5.56
CA ASP A 409 -0.58 7.98 6.91
C ASP A 409 -1.26 9.12 7.66
N PRO A 410 -2.10 8.81 8.67
CA PRO A 410 -2.81 9.83 9.44
C PRO A 410 -1.92 10.82 10.18
N ALA A 411 -0.69 10.44 10.57
CA ALA A 411 0.19 11.32 11.32
C ALA A 411 0.79 12.42 10.42
N THR A 412 1.24 12.04 9.22
CA THR A 412 1.73 13.02 8.24
C THR A 412 0.61 13.88 7.70
N LEU A 413 -0.59 13.30 7.48
CA LEU A 413 -1.79 14.06 7.10
C LEU A 413 -2.12 15.12 8.14
N ALA A 414 -2.19 14.77 9.42
CA ALA A 414 -2.52 15.71 10.51
C ALA A 414 -1.50 16.86 10.59
N ARG A 415 -0.20 16.57 10.43
CA ARG A 415 0.86 17.59 10.34
C ARG A 415 0.62 18.55 9.16
N ASP A 416 0.30 18.01 8.01
CA ASP A 416 0.11 18.79 6.79
C ASP A 416 -1.16 19.65 6.86
N LEU A 417 -2.25 19.13 7.45
CA LEU A 417 -3.47 19.89 7.72
C LEU A 417 -3.22 21.04 8.72
N ALA A 418 -2.40 20.81 9.77
CA ALA A 418 -2.01 21.87 10.69
C ALA A 418 -1.26 23.00 9.96
N LEU A 419 -0.38 22.68 9.02
CA LEU A 419 0.31 23.69 8.20
C LEU A 419 -0.71 24.45 7.32
N LEU A 420 -1.61 23.76 6.63
CA LEU A 420 -2.67 24.37 5.82
C LEU A 420 -3.55 25.32 6.65
N THR A 421 -3.82 24.98 7.92
CA THR A 421 -4.58 25.87 8.82
C THR A 421 -3.85 27.21 9.03
N THR A 422 -2.52 27.20 9.15
CA THR A 422 -1.74 28.47 9.27
C THR A 422 -1.76 29.31 7.99
N MET A 423 -2.11 28.69 6.86
CA MET A 423 -2.23 29.36 5.56
C MET A 423 -3.69 29.80 5.26
N GLY A 424 -4.60 29.68 6.23
CA GLY A 424 -5.99 30.11 6.11
C GLY A 424 -6.89 29.06 5.43
N TYR A 425 -6.53 27.78 5.47
CA TYR A 425 -7.39 26.68 5.04
C TYR A 425 -8.01 25.99 6.25
N THR A 426 -9.17 25.39 6.06
CA THR A 426 -9.87 24.61 7.10
C THR A 426 -10.24 23.24 6.56
N ALA A 427 -9.87 22.20 7.29
CA ALA A 427 -10.37 20.85 7.02
C ALA A 427 -11.84 20.76 7.42
N ARG A 428 -12.71 20.44 6.47
CA ARG A 428 -14.18 20.45 6.63
C ARG A 428 -14.77 19.07 6.89
N ARG A 429 -14.27 18.07 6.16
CA ARG A 429 -14.75 16.69 6.22
C ARG A 429 -13.58 15.72 6.16
N ALA A 430 -13.69 14.61 6.82
CA ALA A 430 -12.72 13.52 6.76
C ALA A 430 -13.42 12.17 6.81
N CYS A 431 -12.97 11.23 5.98
CA CYS A 431 -13.45 9.86 5.98
C CYS A 431 -12.29 8.90 5.77
N GLY A 432 -12.23 7.85 6.58
CA GLY A 432 -11.29 6.75 6.40
C GLY A 432 -11.76 5.75 5.35
N VAL A 433 -10.83 5.06 4.71
CA VAL A 433 -11.11 3.95 3.79
C VAL A 433 -10.21 2.77 4.14
N ASP A 434 -10.78 1.61 4.43
CA ASP A 434 -10.00 0.41 4.71
C ASP A 434 -9.52 -0.26 3.42
N LEU A 435 -8.48 0.31 2.83
CA LEU A 435 -7.84 -0.23 1.63
C LEU A 435 -7.02 -1.49 1.92
N PHE A 436 -6.63 -1.70 3.17
CA PHE A 436 -5.71 -2.76 3.61
C PHE A 436 -6.26 -3.57 4.79
N PRO A 437 -7.38 -4.29 4.64
CA PRO A 437 -7.90 -5.19 5.68
C PRO A 437 -6.82 -6.12 6.24
N ARG A 438 -6.95 -6.42 7.53
CA ARG A 438 -6.03 -7.25 8.34
C ARG A 438 -4.66 -6.62 8.61
N THR A 439 -4.51 -5.33 8.28
CA THR A 439 -3.29 -4.54 8.55
C THR A 439 -3.63 -3.24 9.29
N PRO A 440 -2.68 -2.59 9.96
CA PRO A 440 -2.94 -1.34 10.66
C PRO A 440 -3.06 -0.12 9.75
N HIS A 441 -2.89 -0.29 8.43
CA HIS A 441 -2.94 0.81 7.47
C HIS A 441 -4.39 1.22 7.19
N VAL A 442 -4.59 2.51 6.99
CA VAL A 442 -5.87 3.12 6.60
C VAL A 442 -5.58 4.29 5.67
N GLU A 443 -6.35 4.40 4.60
CA GLU A 443 -6.39 5.60 3.77
C GLU A 443 -7.36 6.60 4.39
N THR A 444 -7.09 7.88 4.22
CA THR A 444 -7.94 8.95 4.72
C THR A 444 -8.12 9.99 3.63
N VAL A 445 -9.37 10.35 3.34
CA VAL A 445 -9.70 11.43 2.42
C VAL A 445 -10.20 12.62 3.24
N VAL A 446 -9.63 13.80 2.99
CA VAL A 446 -10.00 15.04 3.69
C VAL A 446 -10.35 16.11 2.67
N LEU A 447 -11.50 16.75 2.86
CA LEU A 447 -11.87 17.98 2.18
C LEU A 447 -11.31 19.18 2.96
N VAL A 448 -10.53 20.00 2.30
CA VAL A 448 -9.94 21.22 2.84
C VAL A 448 -10.39 22.42 2.01
N GLU A 449 -10.85 23.48 2.65
CA GLU A 449 -11.32 24.68 1.95
C GLU A 449 -10.61 25.93 2.47
N LYS A 450 -10.33 26.87 1.59
CA LYS A 450 -9.81 28.19 1.93
C LYS A 450 -10.88 28.98 2.69
N ASN A 451 -10.50 29.63 3.79
CA ASN A 451 -11.40 30.54 4.48
C ASN A 451 -11.60 31.79 3.63
N GLY A 452 -12.85 32.20 3.46
CA GLY A 452 -13.19 33.40 2.72
C GLY A 452 -12.78 34.70 3.44
#